data_04d035ba6edf6aa4c63a6e3fccfa05a0
#
_entry.id   04d035ba6edf6aa4c63a6e3fccfa05a0
#
_cell.length_a   1.000
_cell.length_b   1.000
_cell.length_c   1.000
_cell.angle_alpha   90.00
_cell.angle_beta   90.00
_cell.angle_gamma   90.00
#
_symmetry.space_group_name_H-M   'P 1'
#
loop_
_entity.id
_entity.type
_entity.pdbx_description
1 polymer ?
#
loop_
_entity_poly.entity_id
_entity_poly.type
_entity_poly.pdbx_seq_one_letter_code
_entity_poly.pdbx_strand_id
1 'polypeptide(L)'
;VAVSDGVPGEYIVQVTGYNGATSVQPYMLRVESEAPRLAPTCQPRFPGLSFGAATGVDLASIPADTDTLFLANGPQLGAASGLGVLDWFTSQHLNQLRGTGHPSAVVRLENDPAVRAAYTAWNLEPCSSARANAVVRAITDVVRTIRNARPAVRNLVLLGNDKALPFARLDDLTTIANEADYASTFARGDDLYGPMFQHRV
;
A
#
# COMPACT_ATOMS: atom_id res chain seq x y z
N VAL A 1 18.33 -4.12 -18.37
CA VAL A 1 17.13 -4.89 -18.72
C VAL A 1 17.28 -6.25 -18.08
N ALA A 2 16.39 -6.62 -17.18
CA ALA A 2 16.31 -7.98 -16.65
C ALA A 2 15.31 -8.76 -17.52
N VAL A 3 15.68 -9.95 -17.96
CA VAL A 3 14.75 -10.88 -18.59
C VAL A 3 14.50 -11.96 -17.55
N SER A 4 13.31 -11.96 -16.97
CA SER A 4 12.88 -13.03 -16.08
C SER A 4 12.16 -14.09 -16.88
N ASP A 5 12.13 -15.27 -16.35
CA ASP A 5 11.44 -16.46 -16.80
C ASP A 5 12.24 -17.46 -17.59
N GLY A 6 13.36 -17.83 -17.12
CA GLY A 6 14.08 -19.06 -17.40
C GLY A 6 13.48 -20.10 -18.36
N VAL A 7 12.70 -19.65 -19.37
CA VAL A 7 12.27 -20.53 -20.44
C VAL A 7 13.50 -20.84 -21.26
N PRO A 8 13.90 -22.10 -21.41
CA PRO A 8 15.03 -22.45 -22.26
C PRO A 8 14.83 -21.92 -23.68
N GLY A 9 15.74 -21.11 -24.15
CA GLY A 9 15.65 -20.51 -25.49
C GLY A 9 16.86 -19.65 -25.81
N GLU A 10 16.87 -19.12 -27.01
CA GLU A 10 17.88 -18.15 -27.46
C GLU A 10 17.37 -16.74 -27.15
N TYR A 11 18.16 -15.96 -26.45
CA TYR A 11 17.82 -14.59 -26.07
C TYR A 11 18.69 -13.63 -26.88
N ILE A 12 18.03 -12.66 -27.52
CA ILE A 12 18.71 -11.61 -28.29
C ILE A 12 18.68 -10.33 -27.46
N VAL A 13 19.86 -9.83 -27.12
CA VAL A 13 20.02 -8.52 -26.46
C VAL A 13 20.29 -7.47 -27.52
N GLN A 14 19.37 -6.52 -27.68
CA GLN A 14 19.53 -5.39 -28.57
C GLN A 14 19.74 -4.11 -27.75
N VAL A 15 20.83 -3.39 -28.04
CA VAL A 15 21.13 -2.09 -27.46
C VAL A 15 20.87 -1.02 -28.51
N THR A 16 19.94 -0.11 -28.21
CA THR A 16 19.62 1.02 -29.12
C THR A 16 19.74 2.34 -28.36
N GLY A 17 20.16 3.39 -29.05
CA GLY A 17 20.17 4.72 -28.48
C GLY A 17 18.75 5.28 -28.32
N TYR A 18 18.51 5.96 -27.20
CA TYR A 18 17.23 6.63 -26.97
C TYR A 18 17.00 7.74 -28.01
N ASN A 19 15.84 7.74 -28.65
CA ASN A 19 15.49 8.67 -29.74
C ASN A 19 16.51 8.72 -30.89
N GLY A 20 17.15 7.59 -31.19
CA GLY A 20 18.14 7.54 -32.27
C GLY A 20 19.51 8.14 -31.88
N ALA A 21 19.72 8.43 -30.61
CA ALA A 21 21.04 8.88 -30.14
C ALA A 21 22.12 7.85 -30.45
N THR A 22 23.26 8.33 -30.94
CA THR A 22 24.44 7.50 -31.19
C THR A 22 25.61 8.04 -30.36
N SER A 23 26.53 7.16 -29.97
CA SER A 23 27.77 7.52 -29.28
C SER A 23 28.93 6.82 -29.93
N VAL A 24 30.04 7.54 -30.09
CA VAL A 24 31.32 6.96 -30.48
C VAL A 24 32.08 6.36 -29.30
N GLN A 25 31.58 6.60 -28.08
CA GLN A 25 32.18 6.02 -26.87
C GLN A 25 31.77 4.54 -26.75
N PRO A 26 32.72 3.66 -26.45
CA PRO A 26 32.40 2.25 -26.21
C PRO A 26 31.52 2.12 -24.98
N TYR A 27 30.59 1.19 -25.01
CA TYR A 27 29.81 0.78 -23.84
C TYR A 27 30.16 -0.68 -23.49
N MET A 28 29.98 -1.01 -22.23
CA MET A 28 30.14 -2.37 -21.75
C MET A 28 28.76 -3.00 -21.53
N LEU A 29 28.49 -4.09 -22.24
CA LEU A 29 27.32 -4.94 -21.98
C LEU A 29 27.78 -6.11 -21.11
N ARG A 30 27.21 -6.23 -19.90
CA ARG A 30 27.40 -7.37 -19.02
C ARG A 30 26.11 -8.20 -19.00
N VAL A 31 26.23 -9.44 -19.37
CA VAL A 31 25.13 -10.41 -19.31
C VAL A 31 25.47 -11.42 -18.21
N GLU A 32 24.60 -11.51 -17.23
CA GLU A 32 24.75 -12.43 -16.10
C GLU A 32 23.50 -13.31 -16.03
N SER A 33 23.67 -14.59 -15.77
CA SER A 33 22.57 -15.47 -15.41
C SER A 33 22.63 -15.72 -13.91
N GLU A 34 21.56 -15.40 -13.21
CA GLU A 34 21.39 -15.81 -11.80
C GLU A 34 20.48 -17.04 -11.74
N ALA A 35 20.76 -17.92 -10.75
CA ALA A 35 19.83 -19.00 -10.45
C ALA A 35 18.47 -18.39 -10.04
N PRO A 36 17.33 -19.03 -10.40
CA PRO A 36 16.03 -18.57 -9.98
C PRO A 36 16.02 -18.39 -8.46
N ARG A 37 15.73 -17.16 -8.03
CA ARG A 37 15.51 -16.92 -6.58
C ARG A 37 14.23 -17.64 -6.21
N LEU A 38 14.33 -18.52 -5.21
CA LEU A 38 13.14 -19.12 -4.61
C LEU A 38 12.25 -17.95 -4.15
N ALA A 39 11.00 -17.96 -4.59
CA ALA A 39 10.03 -17.00 -4.08
C ALA A 39 10.04 -17.08 -2.54
N PRO A 40 10.25 -15.98 -1.84
CA PRO A 40 10.27 -16.01 -0.39
C PRO A 40 8.94 -16.55 0.13
N THR A 41 9.01 -17.40 1.13
CA THR A 41 7.81 -17.93 1.77
C THR A 41 7.06 -16.78 2.41
N CYS A 42 5.81 -16.61 1.98
CA CYS A 42 4.93 -15.62 2.57
C CYS A 42 4.57 -16.05 3.99
N GLN A 43 5.04 -15.30 4.97
CA GLN A 43 4.74 -15.57 6.37
C GLN A 43 3.61 -14.65 6.85
N PRO A 44 2.72 -15.14 7.74
CA PRO A 44 1.73 -14.29 8.37
C PRO A 44 2.36 -13.07 9.03
N ARG A 45 1.72 -11.90 8.88
CA ARG A 45 2.14 -10.67 9.53
C ARG A 45 1.45 -10.50 10.87
N PHE A 46 2.16 -9.88 11.79
CA PHE A 46 1.61 -9.47 13.08
C PHE A 46 0.81 -10.58 13.78
N PRO A 47 1.40 -11.76 14.00
CA PRO A 47 0.71 -12.86 14.64
C PRO A 47 0.19 -12.41 16.01
N GLY A 48 -1.08 -12.71 16.29
CA GLY A 48 -1.73 -12.31 17.53
C GLY A 48 -2.22 -10.85 17.58
N LEU A 49 -2.13 -10.08 16.49
CA LEU A 49 -2.68 -8.73 16.46
C LEU A 49 -4.20 -8.75 16.70
N SER A 50 -4.63 -8.06 17.74
CA SER A 50 -6.04 -7.90 18.09
C SER A 50 -6.54 -6.52 17.69
N PHE A 51 -7.72 -6.46 17.11
CA PHE A 51 -8.39 -5.22 16.73
C PHE A 51 -9.43 -4.74 17.78
N GLY A 52 -9.57 -5.45 18.88
CA GLY A 52 -10.60 -5.13 19.91
C GLY A 52 -12.03 -5.44 19.43
N ALA A 53 -13.05 -4.76 19.96
CA ALA A 53 -14.44 -4.94 19.56
C ALA A 53 -14.79 -4.10 18.33
N ALA A 54 -15.55 -4.64 17.36
CA ALA A 54 -16.06 -3.87 16.22
C ALA A 54 -17.28 -3.07 16.65
N THR A 55 -17.17 -1.74 16.61
CA THR A 55 -18.26 -0.83 17.02
C THR A 55 -18.95 -0.16 15.83
N GLY A 56 -18.43 -0.39 14.61
CA GLY A 56 -18.77 0.39 13.44
C GLY A 56 -18.06 1.75 13.40
N VAL A 57 -18.11 2.40 12.26
CA VAL A 57 -17.60 3.79 12.15
C VAL A 57 -18.62 4.75 12.73
N ASP A 58 -18.21 5.48 13.75
CA ASP A 58 -19.07 6.48 14.41
C ASP A 58 -19.11 7.77 13.57
N LEU A 59 -20.17 7.93 12.78
CA LEU A 59 -20.39 9.14 12.00
C LEU A 59 -20.66 10.36 12.86
N ALA A 60 -21.13 10.21 14.11
CA ALA A 60 -21.40 11.32 15.01
C ALA A 60 -20.09 11.97 15.49
N SER A 61 -19.00 11.21 15.55
CA SER A 61 -17.67 11.71 15.89
C SER A 61 -17.00 12.54 14.79
N ILE A 62 -17.57 12.53 13.56
CA ILE A 62 -17.06 13.27 12.40
C ILE A 62 -17.91 14.55 12.24
N PRO A 63 -17.37 15.75 12.55
CA PRO A 63 -18.10 17.01 12.38
C PRO A 63 -18.64 17.21 10.96
N ALA A 64 -19.76 17.92 10.83
CA ALA A 64 -20.43 18.11 9.54
C ALA A 64 -19.60 18.93 8.54
N ASP A 65 -18.78 19.82 9.06
CA ASP A 65 -17.88 20.71 8.30
C ASP A 65 -16.51 20.09 7.98
N THR A 66 -16.26 18.83 8.38
CA THR A 66 -14.99 18.14 8.12
C THR A 66 -14.69 18.12 6.62
N ASP A 67 -13.55 18.69 6.24
CA ASP A 67 -13.05 18.69 4.86
C ASP A 67 -11.95 17.65 4.63
N THR A 68 -11.25 17.24 5.69
CA THR A 68 -10.11 16.34 5.64
C THR A 68 -10.30 15.14 6.58
N LEU A 69 -10.25 13.94 6.02
CA LEU A 69 -10.25 12.70 6.78
C LEU A 69 -8.84 12.09 6.85
N PHE A 70 -8.40 11.79 8.05
CA PHE A 70 -7.22 10.99 8.31
C PHE A 70 -7.64 9.54 8.54
N LEU A 71 -7.26 8.66 7.63
CA LEU A 71 -7.60 7.24 7.71
C LEU A 71 -6.48 6.49 8.41
N ALA A 72 -6.79 5.77 9.46
CA ALA A 72 -5.84 4.97 10.22
C ALA A 72 -6.45 3.63 10.66
N ASN A 73 -5.65 2.59 10.65
CA ASN A 73 -5.90 1.38 11.41
C ASN A 73 -4.91 1.38 12.58
N GLY A 74 -5.38 1.73 13.78
CA GLY A 74 -4.52 1.94 14.95
C GLY A 74 -3.66 0.73 15.31
N PRO A 75 -4.24 -0.48 15.47
CA PRO A 75 -3.48 -1.69 15.75
C PRO A 75 -2.45 -2.01 14.66
N GLN A 76 -2.83 -1.92 13.39
CA GLN A 76 -1.96 -2.19 12.26
C GLN A 76 -0.80 -1.17 12.18
N LEU A 77 -1.12 0.11 12.35
CA LEU A 77 -0.14 1.20 12.39
C LEU A 77 0.83 1.01 13.56
N GLY A 78 0.33 0.66 14.74
CA GLY A 78 1.15 0.38 15.90
C GLY A 78 2.10 -0.80 15.69
N ALA A 79 1.63 -1.87 15.08
CA ALA A 79 2.44 -3.03 14.74
C ALA A 79 3.49 -2.74 13.64
N ALA A 80 3.16 -1.87 12.69
CA ALA A 80 4.04 -1.52 11.57
C ALA A 80 5.06 -0.42 11.89
N SER A 81 4.71 0.54 12.77
CA SER A 81 5.47 1.78 12.96
C SER A 81 5.76 2.12 14.43
N GLY A 82 5.27 1.31 15.36
CA GLY A 82 5.44 1.50 16.80
C GLY A 82 4.14 1.92 17.51
N LEU A 83 4.03 1.52 18.77
CA LEU A 83 2.88 1.83 19.61
C LEU A 83 2.78 3.34 19.88
N GLY A 84 1.54 3.84 19.98
CA GLY A 84 1.27 5.23 20.35
C GLY A 84 1.37 6.25 19.20
N VAL A 85 1.80 5.85 17.99
CA VAL A 85 1.94 6.76 16.83
C VAL A 85 0.62 7.47 16.53
N LEU A 86 -0.51 6.76 16.52
CA LEU A 86 -1.81 7.35 16.25
C LEU A 86 -2.27 8.32 17.36
N ASP A 87 -2.04 7.96 18.61
CA ASP A 87 -2.42 8.80 19.77
C ASP A 87 -1.56 10.07 19.81
N TRP A 88 -0.26 9.95 19.51
CA TRP A 88 0.62 11.09 19.35
C TRP A 88 0.16 12.01 18.21
N PHE A 89 -0.14 11.45 17.04
CA PHE A 89 -0.65 12.22 15.92
C PHE A 89 -1.94 12.96 16.28
N THR A 90 -2.89 12.27 16.90
CA THR A 90 -4.19 12.83 17.27
C THR A 90 -4.04 13.96 18.28
N SER A 91 -3.18 13.79 19.28
CA SER A 91 -3.00 14.78 20.35
C SER A 91 -2.22 16.02 19.88
N GLN A 92 -1.24 15.86 19.01
CA GLN A 92 -0.34 16.95 18.63
C GLN A 92 -0.77 17.62 17.30
N HIS A 93 -0.99 16.85 16.24
CA HIS A 93 -1.18 17.40 14.90
C HIS A 93 -2.63 17.66 14.54
N LEU A 94 -3.55 16.77 14.88
CA LEU A 94 -4.95 16.94 14.52
C LEU A 94 -5.56 18.20 15.14
N ASN A 95 -5.27 18.47 16.41
CA ASN A 95 -5.76 19.65 17.09
C ASN A 95 -5.15 20.94 16.53
N GLN A 96 -3.87 20.89 16.14
CA GLN A 96 -3.22 22.01 15.47
C GLN A 96 -3.86 22.33 14.13
N LEU A 97 -4.13 21.31 13.29
CA LEU A 97 -4.80 21.48 12.00
C LEU A 97 -6.18 22.11 12.15
N ARG A 98 -6.97 21.65 13.12
CA ARG A 98 -8.28 22.25 13.44
C ARG A 98 -8.14 23.70 13.84
N GLY A 99 -7.12 24.03 14.63
CA GLY A 99 -6.83 25.40 15.06
C GLY A 99 -6.41 26.34 13.93
N THR A 100 -5.94 25.82 12.81
CA THR A 100 -5.57 26.60 11.62
C THR A 100 -6.68 26.69 10.56
N GLY A 101 -7.90 26.30 10.89
CA GLY A 101 -9.07 26.42 9.99
C GLY A 101 -9.21 25.24 9.01
N HIS A 102 -8.57 24.11 9.30
CA HIS A 102 -8.72 22.86 8.55
C HIS A 102 -9.56 21.85 9.35
N PRO A 103 -10.91 21.84 9.19
CA PRO A 103 -11.77 20.93 9.92
C PRO A 103 -11.46 19.48 9.54
N SER A 104 -10.86 18.76 10.47
CA SER A 104 -10.29 17.45 10.22
C SER A 104 -10.81 16.42 11.21
N ALA A 105 -10.93 15.16 10.79
CA ALA A 105 -11.29 14.05 11.65
C ALA A 105 -10.41 12.82 11.37
N VAL A 106 -10.18 12.00 12.42
CA VAL A 106 -9.55 10.68 12.27
C VAL A 106 -10.63 9.62 12.21
N VAL A 107 -10.52 8.77 11.19
CA VAL A 107 -11.35 7.57 11.05
C VAL A 107 -10.54 6.37 11.49
N ARG A 108 -10.99 5.71 12.56
CA ARG A 108 -10.41 4.47 13.05
C ARG A 108 -11.01 3.31 12.25
N LEU A 109 -10.30 2.85 11.23
CA LEU A 109 -10.75 1.84 10.29
C LEU A 109 -10.98 0.48 10.94
N GLU A 110 -10.24 0.18 12.00
CA GLU A 110 -10.41 -1.04 12.80
C GLU A 110 -11.77 -1.17 13.48
N ASN A 111 -12.54 -0.10 13.56
CA ASN A 111 -13.89 -0.13 14.12
C ASN A 111 -14.91 -0.75 13.15
N ASP A 112 -14.64 -0.70 11.85
CA ASP A 112 -15.53 -1.32 10.85
C ASP A 112 -15.32 -2.84 10.80
N PRO A 113 -16.40 -3.65 10.92
CA PRO A 113 -16.29 -5.10 10.93
C PRO A 113 -15.78 -5.69 9.61
N ALA A 114 -16.14 -5.11 8.46
CA ALA A 114 -15.71 -5.60 7.15
C ALA A 114 -14.22 -5.29 6.92
N VAL A 115 -13.78 -4.10 7.27
CA VAL A 115 -12.36 -3.72 7.24
C VAL A 115 -11.54 -4.65 8.13
N ARG A 116 -12.00 -4.90 9.35
CA ARG A 116 -11.33 -5.80 10.29
C ARG A 116 -11.19 -7.22 9.74
N ALA A 117 -12.27 -7.79 9.21
CA ALA A 117 -12.25 -9.12 8.62
C ALA A 117 -11.27 -9.19 7.45
N ALA A 118 -11.23 -8.15 6.61
CA ALA A 118 -10.29 -8.06 5.49
C ALA A 118 -8.83 -8.01 5.97
N TYR A 119 -8.51 -7.22 7.01
CA TYR A 119 -7.17 -7.19 7.59
C TYR A 119 -6.76 -8.52 8.22
N THR A 120 -7.67 -9.17 8.93
CA THR A 120 -7.40 -10.50 9.52
C THR A 120 -6.98 -11.49 8.43
N ALA A 121 -7.74 -11.53 7.33
CA ALA A 121 -7.44 -12.41 6.20
C ALA A 121 -6.12 -12.02 5.51
N TRP A 122 -5.85 -10.72 5.34
CA TRP A 122 -4.62 -10.25 4.72
C TRP A 122 -3.38 -10.49 5.58
N ASN A 123 -3.47 -10.35 6.90
CA ASN A 123 -2.36 -10.63 7.80
C ASN A 123 -1.96 -12.13 7.79
N LEU A 124 -2.90 -13.03 7.49
CA LEU A 124 -2.60 -14.45 7.31
C LEU A 124 -1.89 -14.72 5.97
N GLU A 125 -2.23 -13.97 4.94
CA GLU A 125 -1.72 -14.14 3.57
C GLU A 125 -1.22 -12.77 3.02
N PRO A 126 -0.17 -12.17 3.59
CA PRO A 126 0.21 -10.78 3.27
C PRO A 126 0.73 -10.59 1.83
N CYS A 127 1.18 -11.65 1.17
CA CYS A 127 1.60 -11.61 -0.23
C CYS A 127 0.45 -11.74 -1.23
N SER A 128 -0.77 -12.00 -0.74
CA SER A 128 -1.94 -12.12 -1.62
C SER A 128 -2.43 -10.74 -2.06
N SER A 129 -2.28 -10.43 -3.36
CA SER A 129 -2.84 -9.22 -3.97
C SER A 129 -4.37 -9.15 -3.80
N ALA A 130 -5.04 -10.29 -3.91
CA ALA A 130 -6.49 -10.36 -3.71
C ALA A 130 -6.91 -9.98 -2.28
N ARG A 131 -6.14 -10.42 -1.26
CA ARG A 131 -6.37 -10.04 0.15
C ARG A 131 -6.09 -8.58 0.41
N ALA A 132 -4.97 -8.05 -0.09
CA ALA A 132 -4.66 -6.61 -0.02
C ALA A 132 -5.78 -5.77 -0.66
N ASN A 133 -6.22 -6.15 -1.87
CA ASN A 133 -7.30 -5.47 -2.57
C ASN A 133 -8.66 -5.59 -1.85
N ALA A 134 -8.88 -6.67 -1.09
CA ALA A 134 -10.09 -6.77 -0.26
C ALA A 134 -10.08 -5.73 0.87
N VAL A 135 -8.93 -5.46 1.50
CA VAL A 135 -8.78 -4.38 2.48
C VAL A 135 -9.05 -3.02 1.83
N VAL A 136 -8.46 -2.75 0.66
CA VAL A 136 -8.67 -1.49 -0.07
C VAL A 136 -10.16 -1.28 -0.38
N ARG A 137 -10.86 -2.31 -0.85
CA ARG A 137 -12.31 -2.22 -1.13
C ARG A 137 -13.10 -1.91 0.14
N ALA A 138 -12.84 -2.62 1.24
CA ALA A 138 -13.55 -2.38 2.50
C ALA A 138 -13.32 -0.95 3.01
N ILE A 139 -12.09 -0.43 2.93
CA ILE A 139 -11.79 0.96 3.28
C ILE A 139 -12.53 1.93 2.35
N THR A 140 -12.56 1.65 1.06
CA THR A 140 -13.28 2.48 0.06
C THR A 140 -14.77 2.58 0.38
N ASP A 141 -15.39 1.48 0.82
CA ASP A 141 -16.81 1.48 1.20
C ASP A 141 -17.06 2.31 2.47
N VAL A 142 -16.18 2.25 3.45
CA VAL A 142 -16.22 3.13 4.63
C VAL A 142 -16.12 4.60 4.21
N VAL A 143 -15.13 4.94 3.38
CA VAL A 143 -14.94 6.33 2.90
C VAL A 143 -16.17 6.80 2.12
N ARG A 144 -16.74 5.96 1.26
CA ARG A 144 -17.96 6.29 0.51
C ARG A 144 -19.14 6.57 1.45
N THR A 145 -19.32 5.76 2.48
CA THR A 145 -20.35 5.95 3.49
C THR A 145 -20.19 7.28 4.22
N ILE A 146 -18.95 7.61 4.62
CA ILE A 146 -18.66 8.88 5.29
C ILE A 146 -18.91 10.05 4.36
N ARG A 147 -18.43 10.02 3.12
CA ARG A 147 -18.62 11.11 2.15
C ARG A 147 -20.09 11.36 1.82
N ASN A 148 -20.91 10.32 1.76
CA ASN A 148 -22.35 10.48 1.57
C ASN A 148 -23.01 11.21 2.76
N ALA A 149 -22.54 10.98 3.99
CA ALA A 149 -23.04 11.63 5.19
C ALA A 149 -22.36 12.99 5.47
N ARG A 150 -21.18 13.22 4.93
CA ARG A 150 -20.32 14.40 5.13
C ARG A 150 -19.80 14.91 3.79
N PRO A 151 -20.64 15.59 2.99
CA PRO A 151 -20.28 16.01 1.62
C PRO A 151 -19.19 17.08 1.56
N ALA A 152 -18.85 17.70 2.69
CA ALA A 152 -17.72 18.63 2.80
C ALA A 152 -16.36 17.95 2.65
N VAL A 153 -16.27 16.64 2.87
CA VAL A 153 -15.03 15.88 2.78
C VAL A 153 -14.48 15.88 1.35
N ARG A 154 -13.28 16.45 1.20
CA ARG A 154 -12.56 16.58 -0.08
C ARG A 154 -11.19 15.94 -0.06
N ASN A 155 -10.56 15.85 1.12
CA ASN A 155 -9.21 15.39 1.28
C ASN A 155 -9.18 14.10 2.09
N LEU A 156 -8.36 13.14 1.63
CA LEU A 156 -8.06 11.90 2.36
C LEU A 156 -6.56 11.84 2.61
N VAL A 157 -6.20 11.59 3.86
CA VAL A 157 -4.82 11.39 4.29
C VAL A 157 -4.69 9.99 4.86
N LEU A 158 -3.79 9.19 4.30
CA LEU A 158 -3.51 7.84 4.75
C LEU A 158 -2.39 7.88 5.79
N LEU A 159 -2.67 7.43 7.02
CA LEU A 159 -1.69 7.39 8.10
C LEU A 159 -1.02 6.02 8.15
N GLY A 160 0.22 5.97 7.69
CA GLY A 160 1.03 4.77 7.71
C GLY A 160 1.69 4.48 6.36
N ASN A 161 2.23 3.28 6.27
CA ASN A 161 2.82 2.72 5.07
C ASN A 161 1.96 1.58 4.53
N ASP A 162 2.40 0.94 3.46
CA ASP A 162 1.68 -0.18 2.85
C ASP A 162 1.45 -1.39 3.80
N LYS A 163 2.23 -1.55 4.86
CA LYS A 163 1.98 -2.59 5.89
C LYS A 163 0.79 -2.23 6.79
N ALA A 164 0.58 -0.93 7.01
CA ALA A 164 -0.52 -0.43 7.84
C ALA A 164 -1.80 -0.19 7.03
N LEU A 165 -1.68 0.39 5.85
CA LEU A 165 -2.75 0.70 4.91
C LEU A 165 -2.33 0.23 3.52
N PRO A 166 -2.81 -0.91 3.04
CA PRO A 166 -2.35 -1.44 1.76
C PRO A 166 -2.76 -0.55 0.60
N PHE A 167 -1.85 -0.39 -0.33
CA PHE A 167 -2.19 0.15 -1.64
C PHE A 167 -2.88 -0.91 -2.50
N ALA A 168 -3.64 -0.49 -3.50
CA ALA A 168 -4.23 -1.41 -4.46
C ALA A 168 -3.12 -2.14 -5.25
N ARG A 169 -3.29 -3.43 -5.43
CA ARG A 169 -2.43 -4.26 -6.25
C ARG A 169 -3.07 -4.42 -7.62
N LEU A 170 -2.38 -3.97 -8.64
CA LEU A 170 -2.80 -4.11 -10.03
C LEU A 170 -1.79 -5.01 -10.73
N ASP A 171 -2.28 -5.80 -11.68
CA ASP A 171 -1.40 -6.59 -12.52
C ASP A 171 -0.62 -5.66 -13.45
N ASP A 172 0.69 -5.82 -13.47
CA ASP A 172 1.52 -5.17 -14.48
C ASP A 172 1.46 -5.99 -15.76
N LEU A 173 0.76 -5.44 -16.75
CA LEU A 173 0.59 -6.05 -18.06
C LEU A 173 1.71 -5.71 -19.05
N THR A 174 2.76 -5.05 -18.60
CA THR A 174 3.92 -4.77 -19.47
C THR A 174 4.65 -6.07 -19.82
N THR A 175 4.95 -6.23 -21.09
CA THR A 175 5.65 -7.43 -21.59
C THR A 175 7.17 -7.26 -21.56
N ILE A 176 7.65 -6.04 -21.35
CA ILE A 176 9.07 -5.70 -21.30
C ILE A 176 9.33 -4.90 -20.03
N ALA A 177 10.28 -5.35 -19.22
CA ALA A 177 10.65 -4.70 -17.96
C ALA A 177 9.48 -4.58 -16.98
N ASN A 178 8.84 -5.71 -16.69
CA ASN A 178 7.78 -5.81 -15.68
C ASN A 178 8.30 -5.35 -14.31
N GLU A 179 7.53 -4.57 -13.57
CA GLU A 179 7.95 -4.04 -12.26
C GLU A 179 8.28 -5.14 -11.25
N ALA A 180 7.68 -6.31 -11.36
CA ALA A 180 8.01 -7.47 -10.53
C ALA A 180 9.48 -7.88 -10.65
N ASP A 181 10.10 -7.64 -11.80
CA ASP A 181 11.52 -7.93 -12.04
C ASP A 181 12.44 -6.96 -11.28
N TYR A 182 11.98 -5.72 -11.06
CA TYR A 182 12.73 -4.71 -10.31
C TYR A 182 12.45 -4.78 -8.81
N ALA A 183 11.23 -5.04 -8.41
CA ALA A 183 10.86 -5.14 -7.00
C ALA A 183 11.65 -6.23 -6.28
N SER A 184 11.93 -7.33 -6.96
CA SER A 184 12.77 -8.41 -6.41
C SER A 184 14.23 -8.00 -6.18
N THR A 185 14.71 -6.98 -6.88
CA THR A 185 16.11 -6.50 -6.80
C THR A 185 16.29 -5.43 -5.73
N PHE A 186 15.26 -4.67 -5.40
CA PHE A 186 15.31 -3.56 -4.45
C PHE A 186 14.66 -3.86 -3.10
N ALA A 187 13.85 -4.90 -2.98
CA ALA A 187 13.27 -5.32 -1.72
C ALA A 187 14.30 -6.08 -0.86
N ARG A 188 15.33 -5.38 -0.40
CA ARG A 188 16.14 -5.84 0.73
C ARG A 188 15.39 -5.51 2.03
N GLY A 189 14.63 -6.44 2.50
CA GLY A 189 13.87 -6.33 3.72
C GLY A 189 12.48 -6.93 3.50
N ASP A 190 11.78 -7.28 4.52
CA ASP A 190 10.53 -8.02 4.62
C ASP A 190 9.34 -7.52 3.75
N ASP A 191 9.59 -6.66 2.78
CA ASP A 191 8.64 -6.02 1.88
C ASP A 191 8.63 -6.67 0.50
N LEU A 192 8.13 -7.88 0.46
CA LEU A 192 7.84 -8.56 -0.80
C LEU A 192 6.46 -8.14 -1.25
N TYR A 193 6.43 -7.09 -2.02
CA TYR A 193 5.23 -6.68 -2.70
C TYR A 193 5.32 -7.13 -4.15
N GLY A 194 4.35 -7.94 -4.55
CA GLY A 194 4.04 -8.18 -5.94
C GLY A 194 3.71 -6.85 -6.65
N PRO A 195 3.42 -6.87 -7.95
CA PRO A 195 3.45 -5.73 -8.85
C PRO A 195 2.78 -4.49 -8.28
N MET A 196 3.50 -3.39 -8.37
CA MET A 196 3.20 -2.11 -7.74
C MET A 196 2.30 -1.23 -8.62
N PHE A 197 1.40 -0.61 -7.99
CA PHE A 197 0.86 0.74 -8.07
C PHE A 197 0.46 1.33 -9.42
N GLN A 198 -0.82 1.51 -9.62
CA GLN A 198 -1.33 2.72 -10.27
C GLN A 198 -2.37 3.37 -9.39
N HIS A 199 -2.09 4.58 -8.94
CA HIS A 199 -3.10 5.50 -8.44
C HIS A 199 -4.08 5.82 -9.57
N ARG A 200 -5.32 5.40 -9.43
CA ARG A 200 -6.43 6.11 -10.02
C ARG A 200 -7.43 6.46 -8.92
N VAL A 201 -7.54 7.75 -8.72
CA VAL A 201 -8.58 8.39 -7.92
C VAL A 201 -9.94 8.18 -8.60
#